data_4962668750d530d65409cfe11db62411
#
_entry.id   4962668750d530d65409cfe11db62411
#
_cell.length_a   1.000
_cell.length_b   1.000
_cell.length_c   1.000
_cell.angle_alpha   90.00
_cell.angle_beta   90.00
_cell.angle_gamma   90.00
#
_symmetry.space_group_name_H-M   'P 1'
#
loop_
_entity.id
_entity.type
_entity.pdbx_description
1 polymer ?
#
loop_
_entity_poly.entity_id
_entity_poly.type
_entity_poly.pdbx_seq_one_letter_code
_entity_poly.pdbx_strand_id
1 'polypeptide(L)'
;MEKTIKGCAVVPGIARGEVLTTSQPISFWGGVDPATGLINDPRHELFNQSVAGKVLVFPFGKGSSTGSLIILELARVDKSPAAIVNLRTEPILATGPIVCKHFYGKEIPIMSLDEKSFQMLRTGQHATVNATEGVVIIHN
;
A
#
# COMPACT_ATOMS: atom_id res chain seq x y z
N MET A 1 -7.28 16.22 15.88
CA MET A 1 -6.82 17.10 14.80
C MET A 1 -6.34 16.31 13.62
N GLU A 2 -6.74 16.70 12.44
CA GLU A 2 -6.23 16.08 11.22
C GLU A 2 -4.88 16.67 10.87
N LYS A 3 -4.04 15.85 10.26
CA LYS A 3 -2.73 16.27 9.80
C LYS A 3 -2.58 15.91 8.33
N THR A 4 -2.19 16.87 7.52
CA THR A 4 -2.02 16.69 6.08
C THR A 4 -0.54 16.62 5.74
N ILE A 5 -0.17 15.58 4.99
CA ILE A 5 1.20 15.34 4.55
C ILE A 5 1.23 15.40 3.04
N LYS A 6 2.14 16.20 2.47
CA LYS A 6 2.33 16.28 1.03
C LYS A 6 3.33 15.24 0.55
N GLY A 7 3.07 14.67 -0.60
CA GLY A 7 3.97 13.69 -1.22
C GLY A 7 3.83 13.68 -2.73
N CYS A 8 4.40 12.65 -3.35
CA CYS A 8 4.33 12.47 -4.80
C CYS A 8 3.35 11.37 -5.14
N ALA A 9 2.37 11.68 -5.99
CA ALA A 9 1.45 10.68 -6.50
C ALA A 9 2.15 9.79 -7.52
N VAL A 10 2.03 8.48 -7.34
CA VAL A 10 2.56 7.50 -8.29
C VAL A 10 1.42 6.87 -9.07
N VAL A 11 0.35 6.47 -8.39
CA VAL A 11 -0.88 5.99 -9.01
C VAL A 11 -2.02 6.82 -8.43
N PRO A 12 -2.82 7.52 -9.28
CA PRO A 12 -3.88 8.38 -8.77
C PRO A 12 -5.02 7.58 -8.14
N GLY A 13 -5.82 8.25 -7.34
CA GLY A 13 -6.97 7.68 -6.69
C GLY A 13 -7.09 8.19 -5.26
N ILE A 14 -8.20 7.87 -4.63
CA ILE A 14 -8.47 8.24 -3.25
C ILE A 14 -8.96 6.99 -2.52
N ALA A 15 -8.33 6.70 -1.38
CA ALA A 15 -8.73 5.58 -0.54
C ALA A 15 -8.46 5.91 0.91
N ARG A 16 -9.14 5.20 1.79
CA ARG A 16 -9.07 5.46 3.22
C ARG A 16 -9.04 4.12 3.96
N GLY A 17 -8.32 4.07 5.04
CA GLY A 17 -8.24 2.87 5.86
C GLY A 17 -7.34 3.04 7.07
N GLU A 18 -7.23 1.98 7.83
CA GLU A 18 -6.32 1.91 8.97
C GLU A 18 -4.90 1.72 8.46
N VAL A 19 -3.97 2.46 9.03
CA VAL A 19 -2.55 2.38 8.67
C VAL A 19 -1.93 1.11 9.23
N LEU A 20 -1.21 0.39 8.39
CA LEU A 20 -0.33 -0.72 8.77
C LEU A 20 1.05 -0.39 8.23
N THR A 21 1.98 -0.09 9.11
CA THR A 21 3.31 0.38 8.72
C THR A 21 4.41 -0.58 9.17
N THR A 22 5.48 -0.62 8.38
CA THR A 22 6.69 -1.38 8.70
C THR A 22 7.91 -0.63 8.18
N SER A 23 9.04 -0.82 8.84
CA SER A 23 10.34 -0.33 8.35
C SER A 23 11.02 -1.34 7.41
N GLN A 24 10.42 -2.50 7.22
CA GLN A 24 10.97 -3.56 6.35
C GLN A 24 10.33 -3.53 4.97
N PRO A 25 11.09 -3.79 3.90
CA PRO A 25 10.48 -3.94 2.57
C PRO A 25 9.52 -5.12 2.54
N ILE A 26 8.57 -5.08 1.61
CA ILE A 26 7.60 -6.16 1.41
C ILE A 26 7.80 -6.74 0.03
N SER A 27 7.88 -8.08 -0.04
CA SER A 27 7.79 -8.83 -1.28
C SER A 27 6.39 -9.40 -1.39
N PHE A 28 5.62 -8.96 -2.37
CA PHE A 28 4.28 -9.52 -2.56
C PHE A 28 4.33 -10.95 -3.04
N TRP A 29 5.29 -11.28 -3.89
CA TRP A 29 5.51 -12.67 -4.30
C TRP A 29 6.18 -13.44 -3.17
N GLY A 30 5.49 -14.45 -2.68
CA GLY A 30 5.98 -15.27 -1.56
C GLY A 30 5.86 -14.65 -0.19
N GLY A 31 5.62 -13.33 -0.10
CA GLY A 31 5.50 -12.62 1.18
C GLY A 31 4.08 -12.28 1.57
N VAL A 32 3.14 -12.34 0.62
CA VAL A 32 1.73 -12.08 0.87
C VAL A 32 0.91 -13.22 0.27
N ASP A 33 0.03 -13.80 1.05
CA ASP A 33 -0.87 -14.86 0.58
C ASP A 33 -1.94 -14.25 -0.34
N PRO A 34 -1.98 -14.61 -1.62
CA PRO A 34 -2.93 -14.00 -2.55
C PRO A 34 -4.39 -14.35 -2.30
N ALA A 35 -4.67 -15.39 -1.52
CA ALA A 35 -6.03 -15.80 -1.22
C ALA A 35 -6.58 -15.08 0.02
N THR A 36 -5.73 -14.71 0.97
CA THR A 36 -6.16 -14.17 2.26
C THR A 36 -5.70 -12.75 2.53
N GLY A 37 -4.65 -12.29 1.85
CA GLY A 37 -4.02 -10.99 2.13
C GLY A 37 -3.14 -10.97 3.38
N LEU A 38 -2.85 -12.13 3.96
CA LEU A 38 -1.98 -12.20 5.13
C LEU A 38 -0.51 -12.13 4.73
N ILE A 39 0.28 -11.41 5.52
CA ILE A 39 1.73 -11.43 5.37
C ILE A 39 2.20 -12.84 5.76
N ASN A 40 2.86 -13.50 4.84
CA ASN A 40 3.13 -14.93 4.88
C ASN A 40 4.60 -15.27 5.12
N ASP A 41 5.46 -14.28 5.31
CA ASP A 41 6.88 -14.48 5.60
C ASP A 41 7.09 -14.50 7.12
N PRO A 42 7.46 -15.67 7.72
CA PRO A 42 7.65 -15.76 9.16
C PRO A 42 8.74 -14.83 9.71
N ARG A 43 9.65 -14.37 8.84
CA ARG A 43 10.74 -13.48 9.23
C ARG A 43 10.34 -12.00 9.19
N HIS A 44 9.18 -11.68 8.64
CA HIS A 44 8.71 -10.31 8.55
C HIS A 44 8.01 -9.90 9.84
N GLU A 45 8.24 -8.67 10.29
CA GLU A 45 7.61 -8.16 11.52
C GLU A 45 6.08 -8.09 11.44
N LEU A 46 5.51 -8.05 10.23
CA LEU A 46 4.06 -8.06 10.03
C LEU A 46 3.50 -9.46 9.78
N PHE A 47 4.25 -10.51 10.08
CA PHE A 47 3.80 -11.89 9.86
C PHE A 47 2.41 -12.11 10.46
N ASN A 48 1.53 -12.74 9.69
CA ASN A 48 0.12 -13.04 10.03
C ASN A 48 -0.80 -11.81 10.11
N GLN A 49 -0.34 -10.63 9.77
CA GLN A 49 -1.23 -9.47 9.67
C GLN A 49 -1.78 -9.33 8.26
N SER A 50 -3.05 -8.90 8.17
CA SER A 50 -3.73 -8.74 6.89
C SER A 50 -3.45 -7.37 6.30
N VAL A 51 -3.16 -7.34 4.99
CA VAL A 51 -3.06 -6.07 4.25
C VAL A 51 -4.42 -5.61 3.73
N ALA A 52 -5.45 -6.44 3.81
CA ALA A 52 -6.76 -6.17 3.23
C ALA A 52 -7.37 -4.91 3.83
N GLY A 53 -7.73 -3.95 2.98
CA GLY A 53 -8.35 -2.70 3.40
C GLY A 53 -7.46 -1.76 4.17
N LYS A 54 -6.17 -2.04 4.29
CA LYS A 54 -5.22 -1.21 5.03
C LYS A 54 -4.57 -0.16 4.14
N VAL A 55 -4.20 0.96 4.73
CA VAL A 55 -3.22 1.86 4.13
C VAL A 55 -1.86 1.26 4.47
N LEU A 56 -1.28 0.55 3.52
CA LEU A 56 -0.06 -0.23 3.73
C LEU A 56 1.16 0.66 3.50
N VAL A 57 1.97 0.84 4.53
CA VAL A 57 3.10 1.77 4.52
C VAL A 57 4.39 0.97 4.70
N PHE A 58 5.22 0.94 3.67
CA PHE A 58 6.50 0.22 3.70
C PHE A 58 7.50 0.95 2.80
N PRO A 59 8.82 0.80 3.06
CA PRO A 59 9.80 1.64 2.36
C PRO A 59 9.85 1.39 0.84
N PHE A 60 9.86 0.15 0.40
CA PHE A 60 9.85 -0.20 -1.01
C PHE A 60 9.46 -1.67 -1.18
N GLY A 61 8.99 -2.02 -2.38
CA GLY A 61 8.69 -3.41 -2.72
C GLY A 61 9.97 -4.13 -3.13
N LYS A 62 10.06 -5.41 -2.77
CA LYS A 62 11.10 -6.29 -3.25
C LYS A 62 10.54 -7.20 -4.34
N GLY A 63 11.36 -7.55 -5.29
CA GLY A 63 11.05 -8.58 -6.25
C GLY A 63 10.77 -8.06 -7.64
N SER A 64 10.10 -8.89 -8.41
CA SER A 64 9.90 -8.73 -9.84
C SER A 64 8.45 -8.39 -10.19
N SER A 65 8.15 -8.44 -11.48
CA SER A 65 6.79 -8.25 -12.02
C SER A 65 5.75 -9.18 -11.41
N THR A 66 6.15 -10.33 -10.85
CA THR A 66 5.23 -11.26 -10.20
C THR A 66 4.57 -10.64 -8.96
N GLY A 67 5.20 -9.66 -8.32
CA GLY A 67 4.57 -8.92 -7.22
C GLY A 67 3.32 -8.18 -7.65
N SER A 68 3.31 -7.60 -8.84
CA SER A 68 2.12 -6.95 -9.40
C SER A 68 0.99 -7.94 -9.64
N LEU A 69 1.31 -9.18 -10.05
CA LEU A 69 0.30 -10.22 -10.24
C LEU A 69 -0.36 -10.60 -8.91
N ILE A 70 0.37 -10.59 -7.81
CA ILE A 70 -0.20 -10.85 -6.49
C ILE A 70 -1.17 -9.73 -6.10
N ILE A 71 -0.84 -8.48 -6.37
CA ILE A 71 -1.74 -7.36 -6.10
C ILE A 71 -3.03 -7.50 -6.92
N LEU A 72 -2.91 -7.90 -8.19
CA LEU A 72 -4.08 -8.16 -9.04
C LEU A 72 -4.97 -9.25 -8.43
N GLU A 73 -4.39 -10.35 -7.99
CA GLU A 73 -5.14 -11.46 -7.39
C GLU A 73 -5.80 -11.03 -6.09
N LEU A 74 -5.11 -10.24 -5.26
CA LEU A 74 -5.70 -9.69 -4.04
C LEU A 74 -6.90 -8.82 -4.35
N ALA A 75 -6.81 -7.99 -5.39
CA ALA A 75 -7.92 -7.15 -5.82
C ALA A 75 -9.11 -7.99 -6.29
N ARG A 76 -8.83 -9.08 -7.02
CA ARG A 76 -9.87 -9.98 -7.51
C ARG A 76 -10.68 -10.60 -6.37
N VAL A 77 -10.04 -10.94 -5.26
CA VAL A 77 -10.69 -11.58 -4.11
C VAL A 77 -11.04 -10.60 -2.99
N ASP A 78 -10.95 -9.29 -3.22
CA ASP A 78 -11.26 -8.23 -2.25
C ASP A 78 -10.38 -8.25 -1.01
N LYS A 79 -9.12 -8.62 -1.16
CA LYS A 79 -8.13 -8.66 -0.07
C LYS A 79 -6.96 -7.72 -0.32
N SER A 80 -7.08 -6.80 -1.29
CA SER A 80 -6.02 -5.85 -1.58
C SER A 80 -5.93 -4.74 -0.53
N PRO A 81 -4.75 -4.10 -0.39
CA PRO A 81 -4.66 -2.87 0.41
C PRO A 81 -5.60 -1.80 -0.13
N ALA A 82 -6.04 -0.92 0.75
CA ALA A 82 -6.81 0.25 0.32
C ALA A 82 -5.91 1.23 -0.43
N ALA A 83 -4.68 1.39 0.03
CA ALA A 83 -3.69 2.27 -0.57
C ALA A 83 -2.28 1.80 -0.19
N ILE A 84 -1.29 2.26 -0.95
CA ILE A 84 0.13 1.96 -0.67
C ILE A 84 0.88 3.28 -0.53
N VAL A 85 1.72 3.38 0.50
CA VAL A 85 2.61 4.52 0.73
C VAL A 85 4.03 4.00 0.86
N ASN A 86 4.93 4.52 0.03
CA ASN A 86 6.33 4.10 -0.03
C ASN A 86 7.27 5.29 0.18
N LEU A 87 8.53 5.01 0.54
CA LEU A 87 9.63 5.96 0.36
C LEU A 87 10.01 6.03 -1.11
N ARG A 88 10.02 4.88 -1.76
CA ARG A 88 10.32 4.75 -3.17
C ARG A 88 9.44 3.68 -3.77
N THR A 89 8.69 4.04 -4.81
CA THR A 89 7.84 3.07 -5.51
C THR A 89 8.55 2.59 -6.77
N GLU A 90 8.73 1.27 -6.87
CA GLU A 90 9.26 0.67 -8.09
C GLU A 90 8.18 0.71 -9.17
N PRO A 91 8.53 1.08 -10.41
CA PRO A 91 7.53 1.16 -11.50
C PRO A 91 6.76 -0.15 -11.71
N ILE A 92 7.41 -1.28 -11.51
CA ILE A 92 6.79 -2.60 -11.67
C ILE A 92 5.67 -2.79 -10.65
N LEU A 93 5.86 -2.33 -9.42
CA LEU A 93 4.83 -2.41 -8.39
C LEU A 93 3.59 -1.61 -8.78
N ALA A 94 3.79 -0.43 -9.38
CA ALA A 94 2.69 0.44 -9.79
C ALA A 94 1.83 -0.17 -10.89
N THR A 95 2.36 -1.08 -11.68
CA THR A 95 1.64 -1.72 -12.78
C THR A 95 0.41 -2.47 -12.28
N GLY A 96 0.51 -3.18 -11.15
CA GLY A 96 -0.62 -3.93 -10.59
C GLY A 96 -1.84 -3.04 -10.31
N PRO A 97 -1.71 -1.99 -9.51
CA PRO A 97 -2.82 -1.06 -9.24
C PRO A 97 -3.39 -0.39 -10.48
N ILE A 98 -2.57 -0.05 -11.47
CA ILE A 98 -3.06 0.54 -12.73
C ILE A 98 -3.96 -0.46 -13.46
N VAL A 99 -3.53 -1.72 -13.56
CA VAL A 99 -4.31 -2.76 -14.20
C VAL A 99 -5.58 -3.09 -13.41
N CYS A 100 -5.52 -3.07 -12.07
CA CYS A 100 -6.69 -3.29 -11.23
C CYS A 100 -7.81 -2.29 -11.53
N LYS A 101 -7.47 -1.02 -11.69
CA LYS A 101 -8.45 0.01 -12.01
C LYS A 101 -9.11 -0.28 -13.36
N HIS A 102 -8.31 -0.68 -14.34
CA HIS A 102 -8.80 -0.94 -15.70
C HIS A 102 -9.73 -2.16 -15.78
N PHE A 103 -9.36 -3.27 -15.13
CA PHE A 103 -10.10 -4.54 -15.27
C PHE A 103 -11.12 -4.79 -14.17
N TYR A 104 -10.87 -4.29 -12.97
CA TYR A 104 -11.75 -4.57 -11.82
C TYR A 104 -12.44 -3.33 -11.28
N GLY A 105 -12.15 -2.14 -11.83
CA GLY A 105 -12.71 -0.89 -11.33
C GLY A 105 -12.27 -0.54 -9.92
N LYS A 106 -11.19 -1.13 -9.43
CA LYS A 106 -10.69 -0.90 -8.07
C LYS A 106 -9.53 0.07 -8.08
N GLU A 107 -9.62 1.09 -7.25
CA GLU A 107 -8.53 2.04 -7.09
C GLU A 107 -7.65 1.62 -5.92
N ILE A 108 -6.35 1.51 -6.20
CA ILE A 108 -5.33 1.32 -5.17
C ILE A 108 -4.32 2.46 -5.38
N PRO A 109 -4.58 3.64 -4.77
CA PRO A 109 -3.65 4.75 -4.94
C PRO A 109 -2.30 4.44 -4.31
N ILE A 110 -1.24 4.93 -4.95
CA ILE A 110 0.12 4.80 -4.46
C ILE A 110 0.74 6.18 -4.37
N MET A 111 1.32 6.50 -3.22
CA MET A 111 2.09 7.72 -3.02
C MET A 111 3.47 7.39 -2.51
N SER A 112 4.44 8.23 -2.85
CA SER A 112 5.75 8.19 -2.19
C SER A 112 5.91 9.43 -1.35
N LEU A 113 6.52 9.25 -0.18
CA LEU A 113 6.80 10.32 0.78
C LEU A 113 8.31 10.40 1.02
N ASP A 114 8.78 11.56 1.46
CA ASP A 114 10.14 11.64 1.97
C ASP A 114 10.25 10.91 3.32
N GLU A 115 11.45 10.70 3.77
CA GLU A 115 11.70 9.91 4.99
C GLU A 115 11.04 10.54 6.23
N LYS A 116 11.11 11.85 6.36
CA LYS A 116 10.51 12.55 7.48
C LYS A 116 8.99 12.37 7.53
N SER A 117 8.33 12.54 6.38
CA SER A 117 6.89 12.38 6.27
C SER A 117 6.48 10.92 6.47
N PHE A 118 7.25 10.00 5.89
CA PHE A 118 7.01 8.56 6.03
C PHE A 118 6.95 8.14 7.50
N GLN A 119 7.86 8.66 8.32
CA GLN A 119 7.94 8.31 9.73
C GLN A 119 6.79 8.86 10.58
N MET A 120 6.00 9.77 10.03
CA MET A 120 4.82 10.30 10.72
C MET A 120 3.64 9.33 10.72
N LEU A 121 3.67 8.33 9.84
CA LEU A 121 2.61 7.33 9.75
C LEU A 121 2.89 6.18 10.73
N ARG A 122 1.87 5.80 11.49
CA ARG A 122 1.97 4.76 12.52
C ARG A 122 0.79 3.80 12.43
N THR A 123 1.06 2.53 12.69
CA THR A 123 0.03 1.50 12.72
C THR A 123 -1.08 1.88 13.71
N GLY A 124 -2.31 1.69 13.28
CA GLY A 124 -3.49 1.99 14.08
C GLY A 124 -4.12 3.35 13.79
N GLN A 125 -3.39 4.26 13.15
CA GLN A 125 -3.99 5.51 12.70
C GLN A 125 -5.00 5.23 11.59
N HIS A 126 -5.95 6.15 11.40
CA HIS A 126 -6.79 6.16 10.21
C HIS A 126 -6.32 7.25 9.28
N ALA A 127 -6.20 6.93 8.01
CA ALA A 127 -5.68 7.87 7.02
C ALA A 127 -6.45 7.79 5.72
N THR A 128 -6.50 8.92 5.02
CA THR A 128 -6.98 9.00 3.63
C THR A 128 -5.78 9.29 2.74
N VAL A 129 -5.57 8.45 1.75
CA VAL A 129 -4.54 8.67 0.73
C VAL A 129 -5.24 9.26 -0.49
N ASN A 130 -4.99 10.55 -0.75
CA ASN A 130 -5.52 11.23 -1.92
C ASN A 130 -4.36 11.45 -2.90
N ALA A 131 -4.07 10.42 -3.68
CA ALA A 131 -2.99 10.48 -4.64
C ALA A 131 -3.34 11.35 -5.85
N THR A 132 -4.61 11.63 -6.07
CA THR A 132 -5.03 12.56 -7.11
C THR A 132 -4.52 13.97 -6.81
N GLU A 133 -4.53 14.38 -5.57
CA GLU A 133 -4.02 15.69 -5.13
C GLU A 133 -2.64 15.63 -4.50
N GLY A 134 -2.08 14.45 -4.31
CA GLY A 134 -0.74 14.27 -3.77
C GLY A 134 -0.64 14.50 -2.26
N VAL A 135 -1.68 14.14 -1.50
CA VAL A 135 -1.68 14.32 -0.04
C VAL A 135 -2.13 13.06 0.68
N VAL A 136 -1.62 12.89 1.90
CA VAL A 136 -2.10 11.89 2.86
C VAL A 136 -2.63 12.64 4.07
N ILE A 137 -3.86 12.32 4.48
CA ILE A 137 -4.52 12.98 5.60
C ILE A 137 -4.64 11.96 6.75
N ILE A 138 -4.00 12.26 7.87
CA ILE A 138 -4.10 11.43 9.08
C ILE A 138 -5.27 11.96 9.91
N HIS A 139 -6.21 11.08 10.22
CA HIS A 139 -7.38 11.41 11.03
C HIS A 139 -7.14 11.01 12.50
N ASN A 140 -7.66 11.79 13.39
CA ASN A 140 -7.60 11.48 14.82
C ASN A 140 -8.93 11.00 15.34
#